data_492ab6fd0f7f21b7c21ff90cdfc92cae
#
_entry.id   492ab6fd0f7f21b7c21ff90cdfc92cae
#
_cell.length_a   1.000
_cell.length_b   1.000
_cell.length_c   1.000
_cell.angle_alpha   90.00
_cell.angle_beta   90.00
_cell.angle_gamma   90.00
#
_symmetry.space_group_name_H-M   'P 1'
#
loop_
_entity.id
_entity.type
_entity.pdbx_description
1 polymer ?
#
loop_
_entity_poly.entity_id
_entity_poly.type
_entity_poly.pdbx_seq_one_letter_code
_entity_poly.pdbx_strand_id
1 'polypeptide(L)'
;MTDISIKKNFKDFGKNIEIVAFCTILSIATGFTGFIALIFIFIALGNIKKINLQLSNASLEEFRSKYIRGFISGLVGFIVLVTGGVNMAIYFIFMPFSISGWTTLSLSIILLSAGLIFIIIGVASEIKAWKSLKIFFENNSNLFPSDLSSELIDGCDKLKKGTLLSAFGFLIIPGIIGFIFQIIGFFKLAKLNTLNDFDAKKEPIVLEQAYVPNPVSNVEISINFCSNCGARLSGLGKFCALCGSEIN
;
A
#
# COMPACT_ATOMS: atom_id res chain seq x y z
N MET A 1 24.93 2.13 3.98
CA MET A 1 24.24 3.47 4.03
C MET A 1 22.84 3.46 3.39
N THR A 2 22.56 2.66 2.38
CA THR A 2 21.26 2.57 1.68
C THR A 2 20.11 2.05 2.56
N ASP A 3 20.35 1.08 3.43
CA ASP A 3 19.31 0.43 4.24
C ASP A 3 18.64 1.39 5.25
N ILE A 4 19.43 2.25 5.91
CA ILE A 4 18.91 3.24 6.87
C ILE A 4 17.97 4.25 6.18
N SER A 5 18.29 4.64 4.94
CA SER A 5 17.46 5.58 4.16
C SER A 5 16.13 4.96 3.75
N ILE A 6 16.12 3.68 3.37
CA ILE A 6 14.90 2.95 3.00
C ILE A 6 13.98 2.83 4.22
N LYS A 7 14.49 2.38 5.36
CA LYS A 7 13.73 2.25 6.61
C LYS A 7 13.13 3.59 7.04
N LYS A 8 13.91 4.67 6.96
CA LYS A 8 13.41 6.03 7.26
C LYS A 8 12.24 6.41 6.36
N ASN A 9 12.33 6.18 5.05
CA ASN A 9 11.27 6.52 4.13
C ASN A 9 10.00 5.68 4.36
N PHE A 10 10.13 4.39 4.74
CA PHE A 10 8.97 3.57 5.16
C PHE A 10 8.35 4.10 6.47
N LYS A 11 9.16 4.49 7.44
CA LYS A 11 8.68 5.12 8.66
C LYS A 11 7.92 6.42 8.38
N ASP A 12 8.46 7.27 7.52
CA ASP A 12 7.81 8.53 7.12
C ASP A 12 6.53 8.27 6.33
N PHE A 13 6.49 7.22 5.48
CA PHE A 13 5.26 6.76 4.85
C PHE A 13 4.22 6.36 5.91
N GLY A 14 4.60 5.53 6.89
CA GLY A 14 3.71 5.11 7.98
C GLY A 14 3.13 6.28 8.77
N LYS A 15 3.96 7.27 9.14
CA LYS A 15 3.50 8.50 9.83
C LYS A 15 2.46 9.28 9.03
N ASN A 16 2.69 9.45 7.72
CA ASN A 16 1.76 10.17 6.87
C ASN A 16 0.44 9.39 6.73
N ILE A 17 0.49 8.06 6.62
CA ILE A 17 -0.71 7.21 6.58
C ILE A 17 -1.46 7.25 7.92
N GLU A 18 -0.77 7.36 9.05
CA GLU A 18 -1.42 7.55 10.35
C GLU A 18 -2.25 8.84 10.40
N ILE A 19 -1.68 9.95 9.90
CA ILE A 19 -2.42 11.22 9.79
C ILE A 19 -3.62 11.06 8.84
N VAL A 20 -3.45 10.37 7.72
CA VAL A 20 -4.56 10.05 6.81
C VAL A 20 -5.67 9.30 7.54
N ALA A 21 -5.35 8.29 8.35
CA ALA A 21 -6.34 7.52 9.12
C ALA A 21 -7.13 8.42 10.08
N PHE A 22 -6.45 9.27 10.85
CA PHE A 22 -7.12 10.20 11.77
C PHE A 22 -7.96 11.24 11.04
N CYS A 23 -7.44 11.83 9.96
CA CYS A 23 -8.18 12.80 9.16
C CYS A 23 -9.41 12.17 8.50
N THR A 24 -9.33 10.91 8.10
CA THR A 24 -10.45 10.16 7.52
C THR A 24 -11.56 9.98 8.55
N ILE A 25 -11.25 9.65 9.81
CA ILE A 25 -12.25 9.57 10.88
C ILE A 25 -12.88 10.94 11.14
N LEU A 26 -12.06 11.97 11.27
CA LEU A 26 -12.55 13.33 11.55
C LEU A 26 -13.38 13.90 10.40
N SER A 27 -13.21 13.42 9.18
CA SER A 27 -13.95 13.89 8.02
C SER A 27 -15.46 13.62 8.12
N ILE A 28 -15.89 12.63 8.92
CA ILE A 28 -17.31 12.37 9.21
C ILE A 28 -17.93 13.57 9.93
N ALA A 29 -17.20 14.14 10.89
CA ALA A 29 -17.73 15.22 11.72
C ALA A 29 -17.57 16.60 11.07
N THR A 30 -16.50 16.83 10.33
CA THR A 30 -16.11 18.16 9.84
C THR A 30 -16.28 18.36 8.35
N GLY A 31 -16.34 17.28 7.55
CA GLY A 31 -16.33 17.31 6.08
C GLY A 31 -15.01 17.83 5.47
N PHE A 32 -14.35 18.77 6.14
CA PHE A 32 -13.18 19.48 5.63
C PHE A 32 -11.87 18.70 5.78
N THR A 33 -11.72 17.90 6.83
CA THR A 33 -10.47 17.17 7.11
C THR A 33 -10.12 16.11 6.04
N GLY A 34 -11.07 15.75 5.19
CA GLY A 34 -10.81 14.93 4.01
C GLY A 34 -9.78 15.54 3.05
N PHE A 35 -9.74 16.88 2.90
CA PHE A 35 -8.73 17.56 2.10
C PHE A 35 -7.32 17.45 2.73
N ILE A 36 -7.24 17.47 4.06
CA ILE A 36 -5.97 17.28 4.78
C ILE A 36 -5.48 15.84 4.56
N ALA A 37 -6.36 14.85 4.70
CA ALA A 37 -6.04 13.46 4.41
C ALA A 37 -5.46 13.30 2.99
N LEU A 38 -6.04 14.00 2.03
CA LEU A 38 -5.61 13.96 0.64
C LEU A 38 -4.18 14.50 0.46
N ILE A 39 -3.83 15.59 1.12
CA ILE A 39 -2.46 16.14 1.09
C ILE A 39 -1.47 15.11 1.64
N PHE A 40 -1.78 14.52 2.80
CA PHE A 40 -0.88 13.56 3.44
C PHE A 40 -0.74 12.25 2.65
N ILE A 41 -1.78 11.79 1.93
CA ILE A 41 -1.64 10.63 1.05
C ILE A 41 -0.66 10.92 -0.11
N PHE A 42 -0.68 12.12 -0.69
CA PHE A 42 0.28 12.50 -1.73
C PHE A 42 1.72 12.62 -1.19
N ILE A 43 1.90 13.09 0.04
CA ILE A 43 3.21 13.08 0.71
C ILE A 43 3.67 11.64 0.92
N ALA A 44 2.79 10.75 1.38
CA ALA A 44 3.08 9.32 1.53
C ALA A 44 3.49 8.67 0.19
N LEU A 45 2.78 8.97 -0.91
CA LEU A 45 3.16 8.51 -2.25
C LEU A 45 4.53 9.06 -2.72
N GLY A 46 4.90 10.25 -2.23
CA GLY A 46 6.25 10.81 -2.41
C GLY A 46 7.32 9.98 -1.72
N ASN A 47 7.06 9.48 -0.51
CA ASN A 47 7.97 8.58 0.20
C ASN A 47 8.10 7.23 -0.53
N ILE A 48 7.01 6.67 -1.04
CA ILE A 48 7.06 5.46 -1.89
C ILE A 48 7.93 5.67 -3.13
N LYS A 49 7.85 6.86 -3.77
CA LYS A 49 8.74 7.18 -4.89
C LYS A 49 10.22 7.13 -4.48
N LYS A 50 10.57 7.72 -3.31
CA LYS A 50 11.96 7.71 -2.81
C LYS A 50 12.44 6.28 -2.51
N ILE A 51 11.57 5.43 -1.93
CA ILE A 51 11.85 4.03 -1.69
C ILE A 51 12.09 3.31 -3.01
N ASN A 52 11.22 3.54 -4.01
CA ASN A 52 11.31 2.87 -5.29
C ASN A 52 12.57 3.28 -6.10
N LEU A 53 13.04 4.51 -5.96
CA LEU A 53 14.32 4.93 -6.56
C LEU A 53 15.53 4.13 -6.04
N GLN A 54 15.43 3.54 -4.84
CA GLN A 54 16.49 2.73 -4.23
C GLN A 54 16.30 1.23 -4.48
N LEU A 55 15.04 0.75 -4.49
CA LEU A 55 14.72 -0.67 -4.64
C LEU A 55 14.46 -1.09 -6.10
N SER A 56 14.15 -0.14 -6.99
CA SER A 56 13.77 -0.40 -8.39
C SER A 56 12.70 -1.49 -8.51
N ASN A 57 11.69 -1.46 -7.64
CA ASN A 57 10.68 -2.49 -7.54
C ASN A 57 9.42 -2.13 -8.33
N ALA A 58 9.07 -2.97 -9.30
CA ALA A 58 7.93 -2.75 -10.20
C ALA A 58 6.58 -2.65 -9.47
N SER A 59 6.41 -3.40 -8.36
CA SER A 59 5.15 -3.37 -7.59
C SER A 59 4.92 -2.02 -6.89
N LEU A 60 6.00 -1.37 -6.39
CA LEU A 60 5.91 -0.03 -5.79
C LEU A 60 5.62 1.04 -6.85
N GLU A 61 6.20 0.91 -8.04
CA GLU A 61 5.92 1.82 -9.14
C GLU A 61 4.47 1.69 -9.61
N GLU A 62 4.02 0.44 -9.77
CA GLU A 62 2.64 0.16 -10.14
C GLU A 62 1.66 0.69 -9.08
N PHE A 63 1.93 0.45 -7.79
CA PHE A 63 1.12 1.00 -6.70
C PHE A 63 0.94 2.50 -6.86
N ARG A 64 2.04 3.25 -6.95
CA ARG A 64 2.02 4.70 -7.06
C ARG A 64 1.28 5.17 -8.31
N SER A 65 1.59 4.61 -9.46
CA SER A 65 0.99 4.97 -10.76
C SER A 65 -0.53 4.70 -10.76
N LYS A 66 -0.94 3.51 -10.31
CA LYS A 66 -2.36 3.13 -10.26
C LYS A 66 -3.15 3.95 -9.24
N TYR A 67 -2.55 4.24 -8.08
CA TYR A 67 -3.19 5.07 -7.06
C TYR A 67 -3.46 6.49 -7.57
N ILE A 68 -2.45 7.14 -8.17
CA ILE A 68 -2.60 8.49 -8.75
C ILE A 68 -3.64 8.49 -9.87
N ARG A 69 -3.60 7.49 -10.76
CA ARG A 69 -4.61 7.36 -11.84
C ARG A 69 -6.00 7.17 -11.26
N GLY A 70 -6.14 6.31 -10.25
CA GLY A 70 -7.42 6.06 -9.56
C GLY A 70 -7.99 7.35 -8.97
N PHE A 71 -7.16 8.10 -8.26
CA PHE A 71 -7.52 9.38 -7.67
C PHE A 71 -7.97 10.41 -8.71
N ILE A 72 -7.16 10.62 -9.78
CA ILE A 72 -7.50 11.60 -10.83
C ILE A 72 -8.81 11.20 -11.52
N SER A 73 -8.96 9.92 -11.87
CA SER A 73 -10.18 9.43 -12.51
C SER A 73 -11.40 9.59 -11.60
N GLY A 74 -11.27 9.27 -10.30
CA GLY A 74 -12.32 9.48 -9.31
C GLY A 74 -12.72 10.95 -9.17
N LEU A 75 -11.74 11.86 -9.10
CA LEU A 75 -11.97 13.30 -9.01
C LEU A 75 -12.70 13.84 -10.26
N VAL A 76 -12.24 13.48 -11.45
CA VAL A 76 -12.89 13.85 -12.70
C VAL A 76 -14.32 13.29 -12.73
N GLY A 77 -14.50 12.02 -12.38
CA GLY A 77 -15.82 11.39 -12.32
C GLY A 77 -16.76 12.09 -11.35
N PHE A 78 -16.28 12.50 -10.18
CA PHE A 78 -17.05 13.23 -9.19
C PHE A 78 -17.50 14.60 -9.72
N ILE A 79 -16.59 15.39 -10.32
CA ILE A 79 -16.92 16.70 -10.90
C ILE A 79 -17.99 16.56 -12.00
N VAL A 80 -17.82 15.56 -12.88
CA VAL A 80 -18.77 15.31 -13.98
C VAL A 80 -20.13 14.88 -13.44
N LEU A 81 -20.17 14.01 -12.40
CA LEU A 81 -21.43 13.62 -11.74
C LEU A 81 -22.15 14.79 -11.09
N VAL A 82 -21.42 15.63 -10.35
CA VAL A 82 -22.01 16.84 -9.72
C VAL A 82 -22.59 17.77 -10.79
N THR A 83 -21.84 18.01 -11.87
CA THR A 83 -22.31 18.83 -12.97
C THR A 83 -23.56 18.24 -13.62
N GLY A 84 -23.58 16.93 -13.88
CA GLY A 84 -24.76 16.24 -14.44
C GLY A 84 -25.97 16.31 -13.50
N GLY A 85 -25.73 16.11 -12.19
CA GLY A 85 -26.79 16.22 -11.18
C GLY A 85 -27.39 17.61 -11.05
N VAL A 86 -26.55 18.66 -11.07
CA VAL A 86 -27.01 20.05 -11.05
C VAL A 86 -27.83 20.37 -12.29
N ASN A 87 -27.38 19.98 -13.48
CA ASN A 87 -28.17 20.17 -14.72
C ASN A 87 -29.50 19.43 -14.66
N MET A 88 -29.53 18.23 -14.10
CA MET A 88 -30.75 17.44 -13.92
C MET A 88 -31.73 18.12 -12.96
N ALA A 89 -31.24 18.68 -11.86
CA ALA A 89 -32.04 19.46 -10.92
C ALA A 89 -32.63 20.72 -11.58
N ILE A 90 -31.85 21.45 -12.36
CA ILE A 90 -32.30 22.62 -13.13
C ILE A 90 -33.44 22.23 -14.08
N TYR A 91 -33.31 21.09 -14.78
CA TYR A 91 -34.37 20.58 -15.65
C TYR A 91 -35.67 20.38 -14.87
N PHE A 92 -35.67 19.66 -13.76
CA PHE A 92 -36.88 19.36 -13.01
C PHE A 92 -37.52 20.59 -12.36
N ILE A 93 -36.74 21.60 -11.97
CA ILE A 93 -37.25 22.79 -11.28
C ILE A 93 -37.79 23.84 -12.27
N PHE A 94 -37.09 24.08 -13.39
CA PHE A 94 -37.34 25.26 -14.22
C PHE A 94 -37.86 24.96 -15.62
N MET A 95 -37.66 23.74 -16.18
CA MET A 95 -37.89 23.49 -17.61
C MET A 95 -38.63 22.17 -17.93
N PRO A 96 -39.59 21.68 -17.09
CA PRO A 96 -40.14 20.34 -17.26
C PRO A 96 -40.99 20.31 -18.51
N PHE A 97 -41.05 20.42 -19.55
CA PHE A 97 -41.90 20.33 -20.77
C PHE A 97 -41.54 21.31 -21.89
N SER A 98 -40.38 21.96 -21.80
CA SER A 98 -39.89 22.81 -22.88
C SER A 98 -38.97 22.04 -23.85
N ILE A 99 -38.85 22.48 -25.09
CA ILE A 99 -37.92 21.89 -26.08
C ILE A 99 -36.48 22.02 -25.58
N SER A 100 -36.10 23.13 -24.96
CA SER A 100 -34.80 23.35 -24.32
C SER A 100 -34.61 22.44 -23.11
N GLY A 101 -35.66 22.03 -22.43
CA GLY A 101 -35.61 21.06 -21.34
C GLY A 101 -35.16 19.68 -21.79
N TRP A 102 -35.62 19.19 -22.92
CA TRP A 102 -35.20 17.88 -23.46
C TRP A 102 -33.71 17.81 -23.79
N THR A 103 -33.12 18.90 -24.28
CA THR A 103 -31.67 18.96 -24.51
C THR A 103 -30.89 18.96 -23.20
N THR A 104 -31.37 19.68 -22.18
CA THR A 104 -30.77 19.70 -20.85
C THR A 104 -30.84 18.32 -20.18
N LEU A 105 -31.97 17.62 -20.29
CA LEU A 105 -32.13 16.26 -19.77
C LEU A 105 -31.16 15.27 -20.43
N SER A 106 -31.09 15.30 -21.78
CA SER A 106 -30.16 14.42 -22.52
C SER A 106 -28.72 14.67 -22.14
N LEU A 107 -28.30 15.92 -22.02
CA LEU A 107 -26.95 16.29 -21.58
C LEU A 107 -26.70 15.80 -20.16
N SER A 108 -27.65 15.93 -19.24
CA SER A 108 -27.53 15.46 -17.86
C SER A 108 -27.30 13.95 -17.81
N ILE A 109 -28.06 13.17 -18.57
CA ILE A 109 -27.92 11.71 -18.65
C ILE A 109 -26.54 11.32 -19.18
N ILE A 110 -26.04 11.99 -20.21
CA ILE A 110 -24.70 11.75 -20.77
C ILE A 110 -23.64 12.05 -19.73
N LEU A 111 -23.70 13.18 -19.02
CA LEU A 111 -22.74 13.54 -17.99
C LEU A 111 -22.78 12.56 -16.82
N LEU A 112 -23.96 12.18 -16.33
CA LEU A 112 -24.07 11.19 -15.25
C LEU A 112 -23.48 9.85 -15.65
N SER A 113 -23.75 9.38 -16.87
CA SER A 113 -23.17 8.12 -17.37
C SER A 113 -21.66 8.20 -17.52
N ALA A 114 -21.14 9.28 -18.08
CA ALA A 114 -19.70 9.50 -18.20
C ALA A 114 -19.02 9.58 -16.82
N GLY A 115 -19.60 10.34 -15.88
CA GLY A 115 -19.08 10.44 -14.51
C GLY A 115 -19.02 9.09 -13.81
N LEU A 116 -20.04 8.25 -13.96
CA LEU A 116 -20.07 6.90 -13.41
C LEU A 116 -18.95 6.03 -14.00
N ILE A 117 -18.71 6.08 -15.30
CA ILE A 117 -17.61 5.35 -15.95
C ILE A 117 -16.25 5.77 -15.35
N PHE A 118 -16.01 7.08 -15.20
CA PHE A 118 -14.75 7.56 -14.60
C PHE A 118 -14.58 7.09 -13.15
N ILE A 119 -15.66 7.06 -12.35
CA ILE A 119 -15.59 6.53 -10.97
C ILE A 119 -15.25 5.04 -10.99
N ILE A 120 -15.86 4.24 -11.86
CA ILE A 120 -15.56 2.80 -11.97
C ILE A 120 -14.09 2.58 -12.34
N ILE A 121 -13.56 3.35 -13.30
CA ILE A 121 -12.14 3.30 -13.67
C ILE A 121 -11.25 3.69 -12.48
N GLY A 122 -11.66 4.71 -11.73
CA GLY A 122 -10.97 5.17 -10.52
C GLY A 122 -10.86 4.08 -9.48
N VAL A 123 -11.98 3.50 -9.09
CA VAL A 123 -12.07 2.40 -8.12
C VAL A 123 -11.27 1.18 -8.57
N ALA A 124 -11.40 0.77 -9.82
CA ALA A 124 -10.65 -0.37 -10.36
C ALA A 124 -9.14 -0.13 -10.33
N SER A 125 -8.69 1.09 -10.58
CA SER A 125 -7.28 1.48 -10.52
C SER A 125 -6.77 1.47 -9.07
N GLU A 126 -7.53 1.97 -8.12
CA GLU A 126 -7.19 2.00 -6.70
C GLU A 126 -7.11 0.57 -6.11
N ILE A 127 -8.06 -0.30 -6.44
CA ILE A 127 -8.02 -1.73 -6.07
C ILE A 127 -6.74 -2.39 -6.56
N LYS A 128 -6.33 -2.11 -7.82
CA LYS A 128 -5.07 -2.62 -8.37
C LYS A 128 -3.86 -2.04 -7.62
N ALA A 129 -3.90 -0.76 -7.24
CA ALA A 129 -2.84 -0.14 -6.44
C ALA A 129 -2.63 -0.90 -5.12
N TRP A 130 -3.68 -1.08 -4.32
CA TRP A 130 -3.57 -1.82 -3.05
C TRP A 130 -3.10 -3.26 -3.24
N LYS A 131 -3.51 -3.92 -4.34
CA LYS A 131 -3.01 -5.24 -4.70
C LYS A 131 -1.50 -5.23 -4.97
N SER A 132 -1.00 -4.24 -5.72
CA SER A 132 0.44 -4.13 -6.03
C SER A 132 1.28 -3.86 -4.78
N LEU A 133 0.77 -3.01 -3.85
CA LEU A 133 1.43 -2.77 -2.57
C LEU A 133 1.45 -4.03 -1.70
N LYS A 134 0.37 -4.81 -1.69
CA LYS A 134 0.32 -6.12 -1.02
C LYS A 134 1.39 -7.07 -1.56
N ILE A 135 1.46 -7.23 -2.88
CA ILE A 135 2.46 -8.07 -3.55
C ILE A 135 3.88 -7.64 -3.18
N PHE A 136 4.11 -6.32 -3.07
CA PHE A 136 5.41 -5.82 -2.60
C PHE A 136 5.74 -6.33 -1.20
N PHE A 137 4.82 -6.23 -0.23
CA PHE A 137 5.05 -6.70 1.14
C PHE A 137 5.20 -8.22 1.23
N GLU A 138 4.45 -8.99 0.43
CA GLU A 138 4.57 -10.44 0.35
C GLU A 138 5.95 -10.87 -0.16
N ASN A 139 6.41 -10.27 -1.26
CA ASN A 139 7.68 -10.63 -1.90
C ASN A 139 8.91 -10.09 -1.16
N ASN A 140 8.75 -9.10 -0.30
CA ASN A 140 9.83 -8.45 0.45
C ASN A 140 9.60 -8.52 1.96
N SER A 141 8.96 -9.59 2.43
CA SER A 141 8.66 -9.78 3.86
C SER A 141 9.91 -9.80 4.74
N ASN A 142 11.06 -10.17 4.19
CA ASN A 142 12.36 -10.17 4.86
C ASN A 142 12.87 -8.75 5.22
N LEU A 143 12.35 -7.70 4.61
CA LEU A 143 12.68 -6.31 4.97
C LEU A 143 11.98 -5.84 6.25
N PHE A 144 10.99 -6.59 6.72
CA PHE A 144 10.15 -6.23 7.86
C PHE A 144 10.15 -7.35 8.91
N PRO A 145 9.93 -7.01 10.20
CA PRO A 145 9.62 -8.03 11.20
C PRO A 145 8.38 -8.86 10.79
N SER A 146 8.37 -10.15 11.09
CA SER A 146 7.31 -11.08 10.67
C SER A 146 5.90 -10.60 11.03
N ASP A 147 5.75 -10.11 12.28
CA ASP A 147 4.47 -9.64 12.80
C ASP A 147 4.00 -8.38 12.06
N LEU A 148 4.94 -7.46 11.78
CA LEU A 148 4.63 -6.25 11.02
C LEU A 148 4.28 -6.58 9.57
N SER A 149 5.02 -7.49 8.92
CA SER A 149 4.76 -7.89 7.53
C SER A 149 3.34 -8.44 7.37
N SER A 150 2.89 -9.33 8.27
CA SER A 150 1.55 -9.89 8.25
C SER A 150 0.47 -8.81 8.39
N GLU A 151 0.69 -7.82 9.26
CA GLU A 151 -0.22 -6.69 9.46
C GLU A 151 -0.31 -5.77 8.25
N LEU A 152 0.82 -5.51 7.57
CA LEU A 152 0.85 -4.69 6.36
C LEU A 152 0.09 -5.35 5.22
N ILE A 153 0.24 -6.66 5.05
CA ILE A 153 -0.47 -7.46 4.05
C ILE A 153 -1.98 -7.41 4.31
N ASP A 154 -2.42 -7.64 5.56
CA ASP A 154 -3.84 -7.55 5.90
C ASP A 154 -4.36 -6.10 5.76
N GLY A 155 -3.55 -5.10 6.09
CA GLY A 155 -3.87 -3.69 5.85
C GLY A 155 -4.20 -3.40 4.39
N CYS A 156 -3.37 -3.87 3.46
CA CYS A 156 -3.62 -3.75 2.03
C CYS A 156 -4.92 -4.46 1.59
N ASP A 157 -5.21 -5.65 2.15
CA ASP A 157 -6.45 -6.37 1.86
C ASP A 157 -7.69 -5.64 2.40
N LYS A 158 -7.59 -5.03 3.58
CA LYS A 158 -8.67 -4.19 4.14
C LYS A 158 -8.91 -2.96 3.27
N LEU A 159 -7.86 -2.26 2.83
CA LEU A 159 -7.98 -1.10 1.94
C LEU A 159 -8.60 -1.50 0.60
N LYS A 160 -8.15 -2.61 0.00
CA LYS A 160 -8.75 -3.13 -1.24
C LYS A 160 -10.25 -3.42 -1.09
N LYS A 161 -10.65 -4.11 -0.01
CA LYS A 161 -12.06 -4.40 0.28
C LYS A 161 -12.83 -3.13 0.60
N GLY A 162 -12.23 -2.22 1.35
CA GLY A 162 -12.79 -0.91 1.68
C GLY A 162 -13.10 -0.09 0.45
N THR A 163 -12.14 0.03 -0.48
CA THR A 163 -12.33 0.72 -1.77
C THR A 163 -13.46 0.08 -2.59
N LEU A 164 -13.52 -1.25 -2.66
CA LEU A 164 -14.59 -1.94 -3.38
C LEU A 164 -15.97 -1.65 -2.77
N LEU A 165 -16.12 -1.75 -1.45
CA LEU A 165 -17.38 -1.52 -0.77
C LEU A 165 -17.80 -0.04 -0.82
N SER A 166 -16.84 0.88 -0.75
CA SER A 166 -17.11 2.32 -0.88
C SER A 166 -17.61 2.71 -2.28
N ALA A 167 -17.30 1.92 -3.32
CA ALA A 167 -17.87 2.12 -4.65
C ALA A 167 -19.40 1.93 -4.66
N PHE A 168 -19.91 1.12 -3.73
CA PHE A 168 -21.35 0.94 -3.48
C PHE A 168 -21.87 1.87 -2.37
N GLY A 169 -21.20 3.01 -2.15
CA GLY A 169 -21.51 3.97 -1.09
C GLY A 169 -22.91 4.60 -1.19
N PHE A 170 -23.57 4.52 -2.36
CA PHE A 170 -24.98 4.85 -2.51
C PHE A 170 -25.90 3.90 -1.71
N LEU A 171 -25.43 2.70 -1.39
CA LEU A 171 -26.03 1.81 -0.42
C LEU A 171 -25.39 2.09 0.94
N ILE A 172 -26.15 2.60 1.89
CA ILE A 172 -25.64 3.07 3.20
C ILE A 172 -24.80 1.99 3.90
N ILE A 173 -25.27 0.75 3.95
CA ILE A 173 -24.61 -0.34 4.68
C ILE A 173 -23.24 -0.69 4.09
N PRO A 174 -23.08 -1.00 2.78
CA PRO A 174 -21.78 -1.22 2.17
C PRO A 174 -20.84 -0.01 2.31
N GLY A 175 -21.37 1.21 2.21
CA GLY A 175 -20.58 2.43 2.39
C GLY A 175 -19.95 2.51 3.79
N ILE A 176 -20.71 2.27 4.84
CA ILE A 176 -20.21 2.26 6.21
C ILE A 176 -19.17 1.16 6.42
N ILE A 177 -19.45 -0.06 5.97
CA ILE A 177 -18.50 -1.18 6.08
C ILE A 177 -17.22 -0.89 5.31
N GLY A 178 -17.33 -0.34 4.11
CA GLY A 178 -16.19 0.06 3.28
C GLY A 178 -15.32 1.09 3.98
N PHE A 179 -15.95 2.10 4.59
CA PHE A 179 -15.27 3.13 5.36
C PHE A 179 -14.51 2.56 6.57
N ILE A 180 -15.15 1.65 7.34
CA ILE A 180 -14.49 0.98 8.47
C ILE A 180 -13.26 0.19 8.00
N PHE A 181 -13.37 -0.54 6.89
CA PHE A 181 -12.24 -1.29 6.34
C PHE A 181 -11.10 -0.37 5.89
N GLN A 182 -11.41 0.80 5.32
CA GLN A 182 -10.38 1.79 4.96
C GLN A 182 -9.65 2.30 6.20
N ILE A 183 -10.36 2.67 7.27
CA ILE A 183 -9.75 3.11 8.53
C ILE A 183 -8.83 2.03 9.09
N ILE A 184 -9.31 0.79 9.23
CA ILE A 184 -8.53 -0.33 9.76
C ILE A 184 -7.29 -0.55 8.89
N GLY A 185 -7.44 -0.52 7.57
CA GLY A 185 -6.34 -0.70 6.64
C GLY A 185 -5.27 0.40 6.76
N PHE A 186 -5.67 1.66 6.88
CA PHE A 186 -4.73 2.77 7.10
C PHE A 186 -3.99 2.63 8.43
N PHE A 187 -4.66 2.28 9.54
CA PHE A 187 -3.97 2.06 10.81
C PHE A 187 -3.00 0.90 10.77
N LYS A 188 -3.30 -0.17 10.03
CA LYS A 188 -2.36 -1.28 9.84
C LYS A 188 -1.12 -0.85 9.05
N LEU A 189 -1.28 -0.09 7.98
CA LEU A 189 -0.14 0.48 7.25
C LEU A 189 0.63 1.52 8.07
N ALA A 190 -0.04 2.26 8.93
CA ALA A 190 0.58 3.24 9.82
C ALA A 190 1.58 2.61 10.80
N LYS A 191 1.46 1.30 11.10
CA LYS A 191 2.45 0.57 11.92
C LYS A 191 3.87 0.59 11.35
N LEU A 192 4.05 0.96 10.08
CA LEU A 192 5.37 1.24 9.52
C LEU A 192 6.12 2.37 10.26
N ASN A 193 5.42 3.22 11.00
CA ASN A 193 6.06 4.26 11.79
C ASN A 193 6.93 3.70 12.95
N THR A 194 6.67 2.45 13.38
CA THR A 194 7.36 1.79 14.50
C THR A 194 8.59 0.97 14.07
N LEU A 195 8.98 1.02 12.79
CA LEU A 195 10.07 0.20 12.25
C LEU A 195 11.38 0.29 13.04
N ASN A 196 11.76 1.47 13.55
CA ASN A 196 12.99 1.64 14.34
C ASN A 196 12.90 0.98 15.73
N ASP A 197 11.68 0.87 16.27
CA ASP A 197 11.46 0.30 17.61
C ASP A 197 11.63 -1.22 17.59
N PHE A 198 11.38 -1.85 16.44
CA PHE A 198 11.61 -3.28 16.25
C PHE A 198 13.10 -3.63 16.14
N ASP A 199 13.91 -2.75 15.52
CA ASP A 199 15.37 -2.95 15.47
C ASP A 199 16.02 -2.77 16.86
N ALA A 200 15.48 -1.89 17.69
CA ALA A 200 15.95 -1.69 19.07
C ALA A 200 15.56 -2.86 20.00
N LYS A 201 14.46 -3.57 19.70
CA LYS A 201 14.04 -4.78 20.45
C LYS A 201 14.71 -6.08 20.01
N LYS A 202 15.45 -6.09 18.92
CA LYS A 202 16.47 -7.11 18.72
C LYS A 202 17.63 -6.77 19.66
N GLU A 203 17.41 -6.99 20.96
CA GLU A 203 18.51 -7.26 21.87
C GLU A 203 19.41 -8.26 21.17
N PRO A 204 20.74 -8.04 21.17
CA PRO A 204 21.62 -9.11 20.76
C PRO A 204 21.15 -10.31 21.61
N ILE A 205 20.78 -11.41 20.96
CA ILE A 205 20.75 -12.69 21.62
C ILE A 205 22.16 -12.82 22.13
N VAL A 206 22.37 -12.39 23.37
CA VAL A 206 23.49 -12.82 24.17
C VAL A 206 23.23 -14.32 24.21
N LEU A 207 23.89 -15.04 23.31
CA LEU A 207 24.14 -16.44 23.51
C LEU A 207 24.80 -16.45 24.90
N GLU A 208 23.96 -16.62 25.90
CA GLU A 208 24.39 -17.04 27.23
C GLU A 208 25.13 -18.35 26.96
N GLN A 209 26.43 -18.17 26.71
CA GLN A 209 27.34 -19.26 26.65
C GLN A 209 27.18 -19.93 28.01
N ALA A 210 26.36 -20.95 28.04
CA ALA A 210 26.44 -21.94 29.09
C ALA A 210 27.92 -22.38 29.15
N TYR A 211 28.60 -21.79 30.10
CA TYR A 211 29.95 -22.14 30.47
C TYR A 211 29.96 -23.63 30.81
N VAL A 212 30.33 -24.45 29.85
CA VAL A 212 30.76 -25.83 30.07
C VAL A 212 32.27 -25.81 30.01
N PRO A 213 32.94 -25.96 31.15
CA PRO A 213 34.42 -26.10 31.16
C PRO A 213 34.76 -27.52 30.74
N ASN A 214 35.28 -27.71 29.55
CA ASN A 214 36.26 -28.77 29.34
C ASN A 214 37.11 -28.57 28.07
N PRO A 215 38.36 -28.97 28.10
CA PRO A 215 39.37 -28.50 27.18
C PRO A 215 39.57 -29.46 25.99
N VAL A 216 40.26 -28.92 24.99
CA VAL A 216 40.99 -29.64 23.92
C VAL A 216 40.13 -30.09 22.72
N SER A 217 40.19 -29.34 21.69
CA SER A 217 40.90 -29.69 20.45
C SER A 217 40.74 -28.55 19.43
N ASN A 218 41.85 -28.06 18.92
CA ASN A 218 41.96 -27.17 17.79
C ASN A 218 41.30 -27.82 16.57
N VAL A 219 40.06 -27.44 16.25
CA VAL A 219 39.48 -27.67 14.93
C VAL A 219 39.61 -26.36 14.17
N GLU A 220 40.66 -26.25 13.38
CA GLU A 220 40.75 -25.25 12.32
C GLU A 220 39.51 -25.42 11.41
N ILE A 221 38.54 -24.51 11.53
CA ILE A 221 37.43 -24.44 10.58
C ILE A 221 37.99 -23.84 9.28
N SER A 222 38.53 -24.70 8.41
CA SER A 222 38.88 -24.32 7.05
C SER A 222 37.58 -23.97 6.32
N ILE A 223 37.40 -22.69 6.06
CA ILE A 223 36.26 -22.21 5.24
C ILE A 223 36.59 -22.54 3.79
N ASN A 224 36.07 -23.65 3.30
CA ASN A 224 36.27 -24.08 1.93
C ASN A 224 35.21 -23.42 1.01
N PHE A 225 35.67 -22.90 -0.11
CA PHE A 225 34.82 -22.40 -1.18
C PHE A 225 34.89 -23.35 -2.39
N CYS A 226 33.76 -23.48 -3.11
CA CYS A 226 33.73 -24.25 -4.34
C CYS A 226 34.62 -23.58 -5.39
N SER A 227 35.59 -24.33 -5.92
CA SER A 227 36.52 -23.83 -6.96
C SER A 227 35.84 -23.47 -8.29
N ASN A 228 34.65 -24.00 -8.55
CA ASN A 228 33.93 -23.78 -9.80
C ASN A 228 32.97 -22.57 -9.74
N CYS A 229 32.24 -22.33 -8.62
CA CYS A 229 31.24 -21.28 -8.53
C CYS A 229 31.47 -20.29 -7.38
N GLY A 230 32.52 -20.45 -6.55
CA GLY A 230 32.82 -19.58 -5.43
C GLY A 230 31.87 -19.69 -4.23
N ALA A 231 30.94 -20.60 -4.25
CA ALA A 231 29.97 -20.77 -3.16
C ALA A 231 30.65 -21.32 -1.90
N ARG A 232 30.23 -20.82 -0.72
CA ARG A 232 30.69 -21.29 0.58
C ARG A 232 30.19 -22.72 0.81
N LEU A 233 31.10 -23.64 1.07
CA LEU A 233 30.75 -25.03 1.33
C LEU A 233 30.46 -25.23 2.84
N SER A 234 29.21 -25.58 3.12
CA SER A 234 28.74 -25.87 4.47
C SER A 234 28.56 -27.38 4.62
N GLY A 235 29.67 -28.14 4.85
CA GLY A 235 29.54 -29.54 5.21
C GLY A 235 30.40 -30.53 4.40
N LEU A 236 30.33 -31.79 4.77
CA LEU A 236 31.11 -32.94 4.24
C LEU A 236 30.51 -33.53 2.94
N GLY A 237 29.87 -32.75 2.11
CA GLY A 237 29.28 -33.21 0.86
C GLY A 237 30.33 -33.38 -0.26
N LYS A 238 30.24 -34.46 -1.04
CA LYS A 238 31.13 -34.69 -2.20
C LYS A 238 30.83 -33.77 -3.40
N PHE A 239 29.69 -33.06 -3.37
CA PHE A 239 29.23 -32.19 -4.48
C PHE A 239 28.78 -30.84 -3.95
N CYS A 240 29.04 -29.79 -4.70
CA CYS A 240 28.56 -28.45 -4.39
C CYS A 240 27.05 -28.36 -4.56
N ALA A 241 26.32 -27.95 -3.53
CA ALA A 241 24.86 -27.85 -3.55
C ALA A 241 24.32 -26.81 -4.54
N LEU A 242 25.15 -25.84 -4.95
CA LEU A 242 24.73 -24.77 -5.87
C LEU A 242 25.01 -25.07 -7.35
N CYS A 243 26.14 -25.70 -7.67
CA CYS A 243 26.53 -25.93 -9.06
C CYS A 243 26.71 -27.41 -9.42
N GLY A 244 26.57 -28.33 -8.45
CA GLY A 244 26.68 -29.77 -8.68
C GLY A 244 28.10 -30.28 -8.98
N SER A 245 29.15 -29.43 -8.97
CA SER A 245 30.52 -29.86 -9.19
C SER A 245 31.08 -30.67 -8.02
N GLU A 246 31.92 -31.67 -8.33
CA GLU A 246 32.59 -32.49 -7.33
C GLU A 246 33.62 -31.65 -6.56
N ILE A 247 33.65 -31.82 -5.23
CA ILE A 247 34.52 -31.09 -4.32
C ILE A 247 35.66 -32.03 -3.97
N ASN A 248 36.86 -31.72 -4.44
CA ASN A 248 38.09 -32.42 -4.10
C ASN A 248 38.71 -31.87 -2.81
#